data_ca7d15103c989ed7102b4ee4c53363c5
#
_entry.id   ca7d15103c989ed7102b4ee4c53363c5
#
_cell.length_a   1.000
_cell.length_b   1.000
_cell.length_c   1.000
_cell.angle_alpha   90.00
_cell.angle_beta   90.00
_cell.angle_gamma   90.00
#
_symmetry.space_group_name_H-M   'P 1'
#
loop_
_entity.id
_entity.type
_entity.pdbx_description
1 polymer ?
#
loop_
_entity_poly.entity_id
_entity_poly.type
_entity_poly.pdbx_seq_one_letter_code
_entity_poly.pdbx_strand_id
1 'polypeptide(L)'
;MKKILSYIIMGILGVTVFTACSDDESYPTPTALDASTLSYEAKAGAVKLKWKIPENANYKYIKVTYTLPESGKECLRLASVYSDTILVDNLLKRYGDIVFTLQPCSADGNGGEICSITAQAAAANKQTVTISKDFKITGEGDAWTDAQETSEGPLKNLFDGSTASDNYFHMSWSASTPFPHYIVVDLKEETS
;
A
#
# COMPACT_ATOMS: atom_id res chain seq x y z
N MET A 1 37.10 -7.59 -59.30
CA MET A 1 37.86 -7.07 -58.14
C MET A 1 37.40 -5.68 -57.64
N LYS A 2 36.87 -4.79 -58.48
CA LYS A 2 36.43 -3.44 -58.03
C LYS A 2 35.15 -3.39 -57.16
N LYS A 3 34.30 -4.40 -57.22
CA LYS A 3 33.04 -4.43 -56.45
C LYS A 3 33.21 -4.92 -55.00
N ILE A 4 34.23 -5.73 -54.73
CA ILE A 4 34.50 -6.25 -53.37
C ILE A 4 35.12 -5.17 -52.50
N LEU A 5 35.92 -4.29 -53.09
CA LEU A 5 36.54 -3.17 -52.35
C LEU A 5 35.53 -2.12 -51.91
N SER A 6 34.44 -1.95 -52.69
CA SER A 6 33.36 -1.00 -52.34
C SER A 6 32.53 -1.43 -51.11
N TYR A 7 32.35 -2.74 -50.91
CA TYR A 7 31.61 -3.29 -49.76
C TYR A 7 32.44 -3.29 -48.48
N ILE A 8 33.78 -3.39 -48.60
CA ILE A 8 34.68 -3.30 -47.43
C ILE A 8 34.75 -1.88 -46.91
N ILE A 9 34.70 -0.86 -47.75
CA ILE A 9 34.70 0.55 -47.35
C ILE A 9 33.35 0.93 -46.72
N MET A 10 32.25 0.36 -47.17
CA MET A 10 30.92 0.63 -46.61
C MET A 10 30.67 -0.12 -45.30
N GLY A 11 31.39 -1.22 -45.02
CA GLY A 11 31.36 -1.94 -43.75
C GLY A 11 32.16 -1.27 -42.61
N ILE A 12 33.14 -0.44 -42.95
CA ILE A 12 33.98 0.24 -41.96
C ILE A 12 33.35 1.58 -41.47
N LEU A 13 32.45 2.17 -42.25
CA LEU A 13 31.72 3.39 -41.82
C LEU A 13 30.51 3.10 -40.91
N GLY A 14 30.14 1.84 -40.69
CA GLY A 14 29.01 1.46 -39.84
C GLY A 14 29.34 1.19 -38.38
N VAL A 15 30.62 1.25 -38.02
CA VAL A 15 31.06 1.12 -36.59
C VAL A 15 31.44 2.49 -36.03
N THR A 16 30.57 3.46 -36.17
CA THR A 16 30.64 4.64 -35.35
C THR A 16 29.89 4.35 -34.06
N VAL A 17 30.62 3.86 -33.12
CA VAL A 17 30.73 4.35 -31.76
C VAL A 17 29.38 4.80 -31.18
N PHE A 18 28.58 3.86 -30.74
CA PHE A 18 27.82 4.11 -29.53
C PHE A 18 28.82 4.04 -28.37
N THR A 19 29.68 5.04 -28.23
CA THR A 19 30.11 5.43 -26.90
C THR A 19 28.84 5.99 -26.27
N ALA A 20 27.99 5.12 -25.70
CA ALA A 20 27.15 5.53 -24.62
C ALA A 20 28.10 6.27 -23.65
N CYS A 21 27.84 7.53 -23.41
CA CYS A 21 28.34 8.19 -22.22
C CYS A 21 27.81 7.36 -21.05
N SER A 22 28.55 6.36 -20.64
CA SER A 22 28.58 5.98 -19.24
C SER A 22 29.36 7.11 -18.59
N ASP A 23 28.68 8.17 -18.20
CA ASP A 23 29.15 8.94 -17.07
C ASP A 23 29.13 7.95 -15.92
N ASP A 24 30.22 7.20 -15.78
CA ASP A 24 30.55 6.45 -14.57
C ASP A 24 30.86 7.50 -13.50
N GLU A 25 29.83 8.28 -13.09
CA GLU A 25 29.88 9.00 -11.84
C GLU A 25 29.89 7.93 -10.74
N SER A 26 31.11 7.52 -10.40
CA SER A 26 31.35 6.65 -9.26
C SER A 26 30.97 7.41 -8.00
N TYR A 27 29.73 7.22 -7.57
CA TYR A 27 29.29 7.77 -6.29
C TYR A 27 30.12 7.16 -5.15
N PRO A 28 30.59 7.99 -4.21
CA PRO A 28 31.33 7.48 -3.05
C PRO A 28 30.42 6.53 -2.25
N THR A 29 31.05 5.55 -1.60
CA THR A 29 30.33 4.61 -0.72
C THR A 29 29.48 5.38 0.28
N PRO A 30 28.18 5.08 0.39
CA PRO A 30 27.28 5.73 1.33
C PRO A 30 27.77 5.63 2.78
N THR A 31 27.74 6.74 3.50
CA THR A 31 28.09 6.78 4.92
C THR A 31 27.21 5.83 5.72
N ALA A 32 27.81 4.94 6.51
CA ALA A 32 27.12 4.00 7.35
C ALA A 32 26.30 4.70 8.45
N LEU A 33 25.19 4.11 8.83
CA LEU A 33 24.47 4.47 10.05
C LEU A 33 25.20 3.89 11.26
N ASP A 34 25.26 4.63 12.36
CA ASP A 34 25.75 4.10 13.63
C ASP A 34 24.67 3.21 14.25
N ALA A 35 24.91 1.88 14.22
CA ALA A 35 24.01 0.88 14.77
C ALA A 35 23.67 1.10 16.25
N SER A 36 24.57 1.74 17.03
CA SER A 36 24.32 2.03 18.43
C SER A 36 23.24 3.10 18.65
N THR A 37 22.94 3.88 17.63
CA THR A 37 21.90 4.93 17.65
C THR A 37 20.52 4.42 17.21
N LEU A 38 20.47 3.19 16.68
CA LEU A 38 19.18 2.59 16.27
C LEU A 38 18.31 2.34 17.49
N SER A 39 17.09 2.79 17.38
CA SER A 39 16.06 2.56 18.39
C SER A 39 14.69 2.46 17.73
N TYR A 40 13.71 1.99 18.47
CA TYR A 40 12.34 1.98 17.97
C TYR A 40 11.33 2.35 19.04
N GLU A 41 10.18 2.77 18.59
CA GLU A 41 8.99 2.99 19.39
C GLU A 41 7.86 2.14 18.86
N ALA A 42 7.34 1.22 19.69
CA ALA A 42 6.17 0.42 19.33
C ALA A 42 4.92 1.31 19.31
N LYS A 43 4.25 1.33 18.17
CA LYS A 43 2.97 2.02 17.96
C LYS A 43 1.86 1.01 17.73
N ALA A 44 0.62 1.40 17.97
CA ALA A 44 -0.55 0.57 17.65
C ALA A 44 -0.57 0.19 16.16
N GLY A 45 -0.30 -1.09 15.86
CA GLY A 45 -0.22 -1.59 14.48
C GLY A 45 0.95 -1.06 13.65
N ALA A 46 1.99 -0.51 14.29
CA ALA A 46 3.14 0.07 13.60
C ALA A 46 4.41 0.04 14.47
N VAL A 47 5.54 0.26 13.81
CA VAL A 47 6.85 0.49 14.44
C VAL A 47 7.40 1.80 13.91
N LYS A 48 7.79 2.72 14.79
CA LYS A 48 8.55 3.90 14.45
C LYS A 48 10.02 3.63 14.70
N LEU A 49 10.79 3.45 13.64
CA LEU A 49 12.25 3.33 13.72
C LEU A 49 12.88 4.70 13.84
N LYS A 50 14.01 4.78 14.56
CA LYS A 50 14.77 6.03 14.81
C LYS A 50 16.25 5.75 14.70
N TRP A 51 16.99 6.72 14.19
CA TRP A 51 18.46 6.70 14.09
C TRP A 51 19.04 8.11 14.19
N LYS A 52 20.33 8.23 14.36
CA LYS A 52 21.01 9.52 14.26
C LYS A 52 21.54 9.69 12.83
N ILE A 53 21.24 10.82 12.20
CA ILE A 53 21.82 11.17 10.91
C ILE A 53 23.30 11.46 11.11
N PRO A 54 24.23 10.77 10.38
CA PRO A 54 25.65 11.09 10.43
C PRO A 54 25.92 12.54 9.98
N GLU A 55 26.88 13.21 10.62
CA GLU A 55 27.20 14.61 10.27
C GLU A 55 27.68 14.79 8.82
N ASN A 56 28.32 13.76 8.26
CA ASN A 56 28.84 13.75 6.89
C ASN A 56 28.02 12.78 6.00
N ALA A 57 26.70 12.74 6.17
CA ALA A 57 25.83 11.87 5.39
C ALA A 57 25.92 12.22 3.89
N ASN A 58 26.42 11.30 3.08
CA ASN A 58 26.55 11.42 1.63
C ASN A 58 25.55 10.54 0.85
N TYR A 59 24.67 9.84 1.55
CA TYR A 59 23.59 9.06 0.94
C TYR A 59 22.38 9.96 0.56
N LYS A 60 21.49 9.46 -0.27
CA LYS A 60 20.25 10.16 -0.68
C LYS A 60 19.01 9.67 0.05
N TYR A 61 19.00 8.39 0.37
CA TYR A 61 17.90 7.76 1.10
C TYR A 61 18.38 6.55 1.91
N ILE A 62 17.55 6.14 2.85
CA ILE A 62 17.74 4.89 3.59
C ILE A 62 16.67 3.91 3.11
N LYS A 63 17.14 2.77 2.62
CA LYS A 63 16.30 1.63 2.28
C LYS A 63 16.05 0.80 3.52
N VAL A 64 14.79 0.67 3.92
CA VAL A 64 14.36 -0.14 5.05
C VAL A 64 13.64 -1.36 4.50
N THR A 65 14.16 -2.55 4.77
CA THR A 65 13.56 -3.81 4.35
C THR A 65 13.22 -4.68 5.55
N TYR A 66 12.16 -5.46 5.42
CA TYR A 66 11.70 -6.41 6.43
C TYR A 66 10.81 -7.46 5.76
N THR A 67 10.65 -8.60 6.43
CA THR A 67 9.78 -9.68 5.96
C THR A 67 8.61 -9.85 6.90
N LEU A 68 7.40 -9.95 6.36
CA LEU A 68 6.21 -10.25 7.16
C LEU A 68 6.19 -11.73 7.54
N PRO A 69 6.15 -12.08 8.84
CA PRO A 69 6.31 -13.48 9.29
C PRO A 69 5.26 -14.45 8.76
N GLU A 70 4.00 -14.03 8.65
CA GLU A 70 2.90 -14.92 8.24
C GLU A 70 2.90 -15.22 6.74
N SER A 71 3.28 -14.26 5.90
CA SER A 71 3.21 -14.39 4.44
C SER A 71 4.55 -14.63 3.77
N GLY A 72 5.65 -14.44 4.50
CA GLY A 72 7.00 -14.43 3.92
C GLY A 72 7.23 -13.28 2.93
N LYS A 73 6.32 -12.30 2.88
CA LYS A 73 6.40 -11.18 1.94
C LYS A 73 7.50 -10.23 2.36
N GLU A 74 8.43 -9.99 1.45
CA GLU A 74 9.41 -8.92 1.61
C GLU A 74 8.74 -7.55 1.38
N CYS A 75 9.05 -6.63 2.26
CA CYS A 75 8.52 -5.28 2.26
C CYS A 75 9.66 -4.26 2.23
N LEU A 76 9.40 -3.14 1.56
CA LEU A 76 10.34 -2.04 1.39
C LEU A 76 9.68 -0.73 1.82
N ARG A 77 10.46 0.10 2.53
CA ARG A 77 10.17 1.51 2.78
C ARG A 77 11.42 2.34 2.51
N LEU A 78 11.23 3.58 2.13
CA LEU A 78 12.33 4.51 1.88
C LEU A 78 12.19 5.72 2.79
N ALA A 79 13.29 6.10 3.43
CA ALA A 79 13.39 7.33 4.21
C ALA A 79 14.37 8.28 3.54
N SER A 80 14.05 9.57 3.53
CA SER A 80 14.93 10.62 3.01
C SER A 80 16.19 10.75 3.87
N VAL A 81 17.30 11.24 3.29
CA VAL A 81 18.51 11.61 4.03
C VAL A 81 18.26 12.62 5.15
N TYR A 82 17.20 13.43 5.04
CA TYR A 82 16.83 14.43 6.04
C TYR A 82 15.97 13.87 7.18
N SER A 83 15.58 12.60 7.09
CA SER A 83 14.76 11.95 8.11
C SER A 83 15.63 11.14 9.06
N ASP A 84 15.40 11.33 10.35
CA ASP A 84 15.98 10.53 11.44
C ASP A 84 15.02 9.44 11.91
N THR A 85 13.86 9.33 11.30
CA THR A 85 12.81 8.39 11.65
C THR A 85 12.02 7.91 10.43
N ILE A 86 11.42 6.72 10.56
CA ILE A 86 10.40 6.21 9.64
C ILE A 86 9.31 5.44 10.41
N LEU A 87 8.07 5.64 10.02
CA LEU A 87 6.96 4.84 10.50
C LEU A 87 6.70 3.68 9.55
N VAL A 88 6.75 2.46 10.06
CA VAL A 88 6.35 1.25 9.34
C VAL A 88 5.01 0.79 9.92
N ASP A 89 3.97 0.94 9.16
CA ASP A 89 2.58 0.65 9.51
C ASP A 89 2.12 -0.72 9.01
N ASN A 90 0.86 -1.05 9.26
CA ASN A 90 0.23 -2.32 8.88
C ASN A 90 0.93 -3.54 9.46
N LEU A 91 1.48 -3.41 10.66
CA LEU A 91 2.12 -4.48 11.41
C LEU A 91 1.18 -4.97 12.52
N LEU A 92 0.91 -6.26 12.54
CA LEU A 92 0.08 -6.85 13.58
C LEU A 92 0.96 -7.23 14.79
N LYS A 93 0.47 -6.99 16.00
CA LYS A 93 1.19 -7.40 17.22
C LYS A 93 1.53 -8.90 17.22
N ARG A 94 0.65 -9.75 16.66
CA ARG A 94 0.85 -11.20 16.59
C ARG A 94 2.02 -11.61 15.70
N TYR A 95 2.56 -10.73 14.88
CA TYR A 95 3.78 -10.99 14.10
C TYR A 95 5.01 -11.14 15.00
N GLY A 96 4.92 -10.68 16.26
CA GLY A 96 6.05 -10.72 17.19
C GLY A 96 7.21 -9.87 16.72
N ASP A 97 8.41 -10.39 16.93
CA ASP A 97 9.65 -9.73 16.54
C ASP A 97 9.88 -9.77 15.03
N ILE A 98 10.11 -8.60 14.45
CA ILE A 98 10.45 -8.41 13.05
C ILE A 98 11.83 -7.78 12.97
N VAL A 99 12.70 -8.33 12.13
CA VAL A 99 14.02 -7.75 11.85
C VAL A 99 13.85 -6.73 10.73
N PHE A 100 14.23 -5.49 11.01
CA PHE A 100 14.31 -4.40 10.05
C PHE A 100 15.77 -4.18 9.69
N THR A 101 16.09 -4.18 8.40
CA THR A 101 17.41 -3.81 7.90
C THR A 101 17.37 -2.43 7.30
N LEU A 102 18.35 -1.60 7.66
CA LEU A 102 18.48 -0.23 7.18
C LEU A 102 19.77 -0.13 6.37
N GLN A 103 19.67 0.34 5.13
CA GLN A 103 20.79 0.49 4.23
C GLN A 103 20.80 1.91 3.64
N PRO A 104 21.78 2.74 3.95
CA PRO A 104 21.99 4.01 3.25
C PRO A 104 22.28 3.75 1.78
N CYS A 105 21.68 4.52 0.87
CA CYS A 105 21.87 4.38 -0.57
C CYS A 105 22.17 5.72 -1.22
N SER A 106 23.05 5.69 -2.20
CA SER A 106 23.37 6.84 -3.08
C SER A 106 22.25 7.07 -4.12
N ALA A 107 22.39 8.12 -4.91
CA ALA A 107 21.38 8.49 -5.91
C ALA A 107 21.22 7.45 -7.02
N ASP A 108 22.30 6.76 -7.38
CA ASP A 108 22.34 5.68 -8.35
C ASP A 108 21.86 4.32 -7.81
N GLY A 109 21.52 4.26 -6.51
CA GLY A 109 21.02 3.05 -5.85
C GLY A 109 22.10 2.17 -5.23
N ASN A 110 23.39 2.54 -5.30
CA ASN A 110 24.44 1.81 -4.62
C ASN A 110 24.23 1.85 -3.11
N GLY A 111 24.22 0.67 -2.48
CA GLY A 111 24.01 0.51 -1.05
C GLY A 111 25.31 0.59 -0.25
N GLY A 112 25.29 1.30 0.88
CA GLY A 112 26.32 1.25 1.90
C GLY A 112 26.16 0.09 2.86
N GLU A 113 26.85 0.16 3.99
CA GLU A 113 26.80 -0.83 5.05
C GLU A 113 25.39 -0.97 5.62
N ILE A 114 24.98 -2.22 5.86
CA ILE A 114 23.66 -2.56 6.41
C ILE A 114 23.77 -2.63 7.93
N CYS A 115 22.82 -2.00 8.61
CA CYS A 115 22.57 -2.24 10.03
C CYS A 115 21.14 -2.76 10.24
N SER A 116 20.88 -3.38 11.38
CA SER A 116 19.57 -3.98 11.66
C SER A 116 19.11 -3.76 13.09
N ILE A 117 17.81 -3.78 13.27
CA ILE A 117 17.15 -3.73 14.58
C ILE A 117 15.96 -4.68 14.59
N THR A 118 15.78 -5.38 15.71
CA THR A 118 14.58 -6.18 15.93
C THR A 118 13.56 -5.37 16.69
N ALA A 119 12.34 -5.34 16.21
CA ALA A 119 11.25 -4.55 16.80
C ALA A 119 9.89 -5.24 16.61
N GLN A 120 8.92 -4.91 17.46
CA GLN A 120 7.56 -5.39 17.34
C GLN A 120 6.55 -4.25 17.47
N ALA A 121 5.41 -4.38 16.81
CA ALA A 121 4.31 -3.43 16.92
C ALA A 121 3.55 -3.61 18.24
N ALA A 122 3.01 -2.53 18.78
CA ALA A 122 2.05 -2.61 19.86
C ALA A 122 0.68 -3.08 19.36
N ALA A 123 -0.16 -3.57 20.26
CA ALA A 123 -1.53 -3.92 19.93
C ALA A 123 -2.27 -2.68 19.41
N ALA A 124 -2.91 -2.83 18.24
CA ALA A 124 -3.92 -1.87 17.84
C ALA A 124 -5.19 -2.16 18.66
N ASN A 125 -5.55 -1.25 19.52
CA ASN A 125 -6.86 -1.30 20.15
C ASN A 125 -7.88 -0.99 19.06
N LYS A 126 -8.56 -2.03 18.57
CA LYS A 126 -9.73 -1.83 17.72
C LYS A 126 -10.82 -1.24 18.61
N GLN A 127 -10.91 0.07 18.65
CA GLN A 127 -12.10 0.72 19.17
C GLN A 127 -13.19 0.57 18.10
N THR A 128 -14.10 -0.35 18.32
CA THR A 128 -15.34 -0.37 17.56
C THR A 128 -16.24 0.68 18.21
N VAL A 129 -16.29 1.86 17.64
CA VAL A 129 -17.33 2.80 17.96
C VAL A 129 -18.55 2.36 17.18
N THR A 130 -19.52 1.77 17.88
CA THR A 130 -20.84 1.52 17.29
C THR A 130 -21.58 2.86 17.35
N ILE A 131 -21.63 3.57 16.24
CA ILE A 131 -22.55 4.69 16.11
C ILE A 131 -23.88 4.07 15.69
N SER A 132 -24.79 3.94 16.65
CA SER A 132 -26.16 3.57 16.38
C SER A 132 -26.95 4.85 16.11
N LYS A 133 -27.39 5.04 14.89
CA LYS A 133 -28.29 6.11 14.50
C LYS A 133 -29.51 5.48 13.87
N ASP A 134 -30.66 5.66 14.50
CA ASP A 134 -31.93 5.18 13.98
C ASP A 134 -32.42 6.15 12.90
N PHE A 135 -32.20 5.76 11.65
CA PHE A 135 -32.84 6.41 10.52
C PHE A 135 -34.27 5.92 10.42
N LYS A 136 -35.22 6.84 10.37
CA LYS A 136 -36.63 6.50 10.17
C LYS A 136 -36.92 6.24 8.69
N ILE A 137 -36.44 5.11 8.21
CA ILE A 137 -36.64 4.65 6.84
C ILE A 137 -37.87 3.74 6.82
N THR A 138 -38.83 4.04 5.99
CA THR A 138 -40.07 3.24 5.85
C THR A 138 -40.11 2.36 4.62
N GLY A 139 -39.16 2.60 3.71
CA GLY A 139 -39.10 1.92 2.41
C GLY A 139 -40.11 2.46 1.38
N GLU A 140 -41.03 3.32 1.79
CA GLU A 140 -41.98 3.98 0.90
C GLU A 140 -41.54 5.44 0.64
N GLY A 141 -40.87 5.66 -0.51
CA GLY A 141 -40.33 6.95 -0.88
C GLY A 141 -38.97 7.30 -0.24
N ASP A 142 -38.48 6.46 0.67
CA ASP A 142 -37.18 6.63 1.31
C ASP A 142 -36.14 5.66 0.76
N ALA A 143 -36.58 4.58 0.12
CA ALA A 143 -35.70 3.60 -0.49
C ALA A 143 -36.23 3.15 -1.85
N TRP A 144 -35.34 2.83 -2.76
CA TRP A 144 -35.68 2.25 -4.06
C TRP A 144 -34.58 1.30 -4.55
N THR A 145 -34.94 0.48 -5.49
CA THR A 145 -34.04 -0.48 -6.17
C THR A 145 -34.39 -0.53 -7.65
N ASP A 146 -33.41 -0.86 -8.47
CA ASP A 146 -33.57 -1.12 -9.90
C ASP A 146 -34.16 -2.51 -10.21
N ALA A 147 -34.18 -3.40 -9.22
CA ALA A 147 -34.45 -4.82 -9.43
C ALA A 147 -35.35 -5.43 -8.34
N GLN A 148 -36.52 -4.87 -8.12
CA GLN A 148 -37.51 -5.48 -7.22
C GLN A 148 -38.31 -6.59 -7.93
N GLU A 149 -38.51 -7.72 -7.25
CA GLU A 149 -39.49 -8.71 -7.69
C GLU A 149 -40.91 -8.18 -7.48
N THR A 150 -41.74 -8.29 -8.50
CA THR A 150 -43.10 -7.72 -8.49
C THR A 150 -44.13 -8.59 -7.79
N SER A 151 -43.84 -9.88 -7.66
CA SER A 151 -44.78 -10.89 -7.11
C SER A 151 -44.58 -11.14 -5.62
N GLU A 152 -43.41 -10.87 -5.07
CA GLU A 152 -43.06 -11.18 -3.68
C GLU A 152 -41.92 -10.31 -3.14
N GLY A 153 -41.76 -10.31 -1.83
CA GLY A 153 -40.62 -9.70 -1.16
C GLY A 153 -40.42 -8.21 -1.46
N PRO A 154 -41.40 -7.33 -1.20
CA PRO A 154 -41.27 -5.90 -1.50
C PRO A 154 -40.18 -5.25 -0.67
N LEU A 155 -39.54 -4.22 -1.24
CA LEU A 155 -38.39 -3.52 -0.63
C LEU A 155 -38.68 -3.00 0.79
N LYS A 156 -39.92 -2.58 1.07
CA LYS A 156 -40.35 -2.11 2.39
C LYS A 156 -40.12 -3.10 3.53
N ASN A 157 -40.12 -4.41 3.22
CA ASN A 157 -39.84 -5.44 4.21
C ASN A 157 -38.47 -5.38 4.87
N LEU A 158 -37.54 -4.67 4.26
CA LEU A 158 -36.19 -4.42 4.89
C LEU A 158 -36.25 -3.38 6.00
N PHE A 159 -37.34 -2.59 6.09
CA PHE A 159 -37.39 -1.39 6.94
C PHE A 159 -38.56 -1.40 7.94
N ASP A 160 -39.37 -2.43 7.98
CA ASP A 160 -40.53 -2.53 8.86
C ASP A 160 -40.22 -3.09 10.27
N GLY A 161 -38.95 -3.49 10.48
CA GLY A 161 -38.49 -4.04 11.76
C GLY A 161 -38.93 -5.48 12.04
N SER A 162 -39.65 -6.13 11.12
CA SER A 162 -40.04 -7.51 11.28
C SER A 162 -38.89 -8.48 10.98
N THR A 163 -38.77 -9.52 11.80
CA THR A 163 -37.79 -10.61 11.61
C THR A 163 -38.51 -11.95 11.31
N ALA A 164 -39.78 -11.91 10.90
CA ALA A 164 -40.51 -13.09 10.53
C ALA A 164 -39.90 -13.74 9.29
N SER A 165 -39.92 -15.05 9.22
CA SER A 165 -39.24 -15.81 8.14
C SER A 165 -39.85 -15.60 6.75
N ASP A 166 -41.06 -15.09 6.68
CA ASP A 166 -41.79 -14.73 5.45
C ASP A 166 -41.66 -13.23 5.11
N ASN A 167 -40.99 -12.47 5.97
CA ASN A 167 -40.73 -11.03 5.78
C ASN A 167 -39.31 -10.78 5.24
N TYR A 168 -39.17 -10.80 3.93
CA TYR A 168 -37.90 -10.63 3.22
C TYR A 168 -38.05 -9.69 2.03
N PHE A 169 -36.96 -9.20 1.54
CA PHE A 169 -36.87 -8.54 0.24
C PHE A 169 -36.38 -9.55 -0.80
N HIS A 170 -36.98 -9.54 -1.98
CA HIS A 170 -36.55 -10.36 -3.11
C HIS A 170 -36.15 -9.51 -4.31
N MET A 171 -34.91 -9.68 -4.77
CA MET A 171 -34.49 -9.10 -6.04
C MET A 171 -35.19 -9.81 -7.20
N SER A 172 -35.36 -9.10 -8.31
CA SER A 172 -36.04 -9.64 -9.50
C SER A 172 -35.35 -10.91 -9.99
N TRP A 173 -36.12 -11.97 -10.02
CA TRP A 173 -35.76 -13.27 -10.60
C TRP A 173 -36.64 -13.62 -11.79
N SER A 174 -37.88 -13.07 -11.84
CA SER A 174 -38.84 -13.30 -12.90
C SER A 174 -38.59 -12.49 -14.17
N ALA A 175 -37.79 -11.41 -14.06
CA ALA A 175 -37.36 -10.57 -15.18
C ALA A 175 -35.84 -10.57 -15.30
N SER A 176 -35.33 -10.49 -16.53
CA SER A 176 -33.89 -10.36 -16.79
C SER A 176 -33.47 -8.90 -16.60
N THR A 177 -32.99 -8.57 -15.43
CA THR A 177 -32.40 -7.25 -15.13
C THR A 177 -30.87 -7.37 -15.17
N PRO A 178 -30.14 -6.53 -15.90
CA PRO A 178 -28.69 -6.63 -15.99
C PRO A 178 -28.01 -6.21 -14.68
N PHE A 179 -26.95 -6.92 -14.29
CA PHE A 179 -26.10 -6.53 -13.17
C PHE A 179 -25.20 -5.32 -13.50
N PRO A 180 -24.79 -4.52 -12.47
CA PRO A 180 -25.03 -4.67 -11.03
C PRO A 180 -26.43 -4.18 -10.61
N HIS A 181 -26.96 -4.74 -9.53
CA HIS A 181 -28.16 -4.25 -8.87
C HIS A 181 -27.80 -3.44 -7.62
N TYR A 182 -28.66 -2.50 -7.24
CA TYR A 182 -28.46 -1.65 -6.08
C TYR A 182 -29.76 -1.35 -5.35
N ILE A 183 -29.59 -1.10 -4.04
CA ILE A 183 -30.62 -0.53 -3.19
C ILE A 183 -30.10 0.86 -2.80
N VAL A 184 -30.88 1.88 -3.05
CA VAL A 184 -30.56 3.25 -2.67
C VAL A 184 -31.49 3.65 -1.52
N VAL A 185 -30.92 4.26 -0.48
CA VAL A 185 -31.66 4.68 0.71
C VAL A 185 -31.38 6.15 0.91
N ASP A 186 -32.43 6.97 0.99
CA ASP A 186 -32.37 8.36 1.36
C ASP A 186 -32.40 8.50 2.89
N LEU A 187 -31.30 8.88 3.50
CA LEU A 187 -31.17 9.02 4.94
C LEU A 187 -31.83 10.30 5.48
N LYS A 188 -32.36 11.18 4.61
CA LYS A 188 -32.97 12.49 4.92
C LYS A 188 -32.06 13.49 5.63
N GLU A 189 -30.79 13.17 5.79
CA GLU A 189 -29.82 14.03 6.42
C GLU A 189 -28.41 13.77 5.88
N GLU A 190 -27.57 14.79 5.96
CA GLU A 190 -26.15 14.65 5.60
C GLU A 190 -25.44 13.83 6.67
N THR A 191 -24.71 12.80 6.25
CA THR A 191 -23.82 12.01 7.10
C THR A 191 -22.39 12.48 6.89
N SER A 192 -21.74 12.94 7.96
CA SER A 192 -20.33 13.35 7.98
C SER A 192 -19.38 12.18 8.20
#